data_bad65be23360bad86eda7e499143b61d
#
_entry.id   bad65be23360bad86eda7e499143b61d
#
_cell.length_a   1.000
_cell.length_b   1.000
_cell.length_c   1.000
_cell.angle_alpha   90.00
_cell.angle_beta   90.00
_cell.angle_gamma   90.00
#
_symmetry.space_group_name_H-M   'P 1'
#
loop_
_entity.id
_entity.type
_entity.pdbx_description
1 polymer ?
#
loop_
_entity_poly.entity_id
_entity_poly.type
_entity_poly.pdbx_seq_one_letter_code
_entity_poly.pdbx_strand_id
1 'polypeptide(L)'
;MMPNIVRVLVIAMALTIIFPLSARSAEISGKPRVIDGDTIEVSGERIRLHGIDTPETNQRCMDISKKRWDCGRRATSALIDLIGGQSVVCRGKERDRYRRLIGVCFVGQQNLNASMVRQGWALAYR
;
A
#
# COMPACT_ATOMS: atom_id res chain seq x y z
N MET A 1 -32.58 70.50 8.77
CA MET A 1 -32.87 69.22 8.12
C MET A 1 -31.69 68.30 8.25
N MET A 2 -31.83 67.26 9.04
CA MET A 2 -30.80 66.23 9.21
C MET A 2 -31.09 65.06 8.26
N PRO A 3 -30.20 64.68 7.38
CA PRO A 3 -30.45 63.49 6.58
C PRO A 3 -30.25 62.23 7.46
N ASN A 4 -31.27 61.38 7.45
CA ASN A 4 -31.23 60.09 8.12
C ASN A 4 -30.16 59.20 7.48
N ILE A 5 -29.08 58.98 8.21
CA ILE A 5 -28.06 58.01 7.82
C ILE A 5 -28.63 56.62 8.17
N VAL A 6 -29.17 55.95 7.18
CA VAL A 6 -29.52 54.55 7.29
C VAL A 6 -28.21 53.76 7.41
N ARG A 7 -27.88 53.31 8.63
CA ARG A 7 -26.79 52.38 8.87
C ARG A 7 -27.22 51.03 8.31
N VAL A 8 -26.77 50.75 7.10
CA VAL A 8 -26.85 49.38 6.55
C VAL A 8 -25.80 48.55 7.26
N LEU A 9 -26.24 47.75 8.21
CA LEU A 9 -25.44 46.71 8.83
C LEU A 9 -25.28 45.60 7.79
N VAL A 10 -24.14 45.59 7.08
CA VAL A 10 -23.75 44.47 6.24
C VAL A 10 -23.22 43.37 7.17
N ILE A 11 -24.09 42.44 7.51
CA ILE A 11 -23.70 41.20 8.19
C ILE A 11 -22.99 40.37 7.13
N ALA A 12 -21.65 40.42 7.13
CA ALA A 12 -20.82 39.50 6.35
C ALA A 12 -20.96 38.12 6.99
N MET A 13 -21.87 37.32 6.45
CA MET A 13 -22.03 35.93 6.79
C MET A 13 -20.83 35.18 6.19
N ALA A 14 -19.77 34.98 7.01
CA ALA A 14 -18.63 34.18 6.63
C ALA A 14 -19.10 32.73 6.48
N LEU A 15 -19.33 32.33 5.23
CA LEU A 15 -19.63 30.96 4.87
C LEU A 15 -18.34 30.15 5.04
N THR A 16 -18.15 29.56 6.21
CA THR A 16 -17.05 28.60 6.42
C THR A 16 -17.35 27.36 5.60
N ILE A 17 -16.75 27.28 4.44
CA ILE A 17 -16.76 26.07 3.61
C ILE A 17 -15.87 25.04 4.30
N ILE A 18 -16.50 24.15 5.06
CA ILE A 18 -15.83 22.99 5.62
C ILE A 18 -15.62 22.02 4.45
N PHE A 19 -14.43 22.06 3.86
CA PHE A 19 -14.03 20.98 2.94
C PHE A 19 -13.85 19.71 3.77
N PRO A 20 -14.56 18.62 3.44
CA PRO A 20 -14.27 17.35 4.07
C PRO A 20 -12.83 16.98 3.72
N LEU A 21 -12.00 16.76 4.75
CA LEU A 21 -10.67 16.22 4.59
C LEU A 21 -10.83 14.75 4.16
N SER A 22 -11.05 14.54 2.87
CA SER A 22 -11.02 13.18 2.33
C SER A 22 -9.63 12.61 2.57
N ALA A 23 -9.56 11.52 3.33
CA ALA A 23 -8.32 10.78 3.50
C ALA A 23 -7.82 10.39 2.10
N ARG A 24 -6.80 11.09 1.62
CA ARG A 24 -6.22 10.82 0.31
C ARG A 24 -5.51 9.49 0.36
N SER A 25 -5.86 8.57 -0.56
CA SER A 25 -5.04 7.40 -0.80
C SER A 25 -3.65 7.85 -1.24
N ALA A 26 -2.63 7.26 -0.63
CA ALA A 26 -1.24 7.45 -1.05
C ALA A 26 -0.95 6.60 -2.28
N GLU A 27 -0.21 7.17 -3.22
CA GLU A 27 0.36 6.46 -4.35
C GLU A 27 1.88 6.60 -4.30
N ILE A 28 2.57 5.48 -4.29
CA ILE A 28 4.03 5.42 -4.25
C ILE A 28 4.50 4.60 -5.43
N SER A 29 5.41 5.15 -6.22
CA SER A 29 5.92 4.47 -7.41
C SER A 29 7.44 4.56 -7.50
N GLY A 30 8.02 3.60 -8.18
CA GLY A 30 9.46 3.50 -8.40
C GLY A 30 9.94 2.06 -8.49
N LYS A 31 11.24 1.88 -8.65
CA LYS A 31 11.86 0.54 -8.63
C LYS A 31 11.93 0.05 -7.19
N PRO A 32 11.35 -1.11 -6.88
CA PRO A 32 11.31 -1.61 -5.52
C PRO A 32 12.58 -2.37 -5.14
N ARG A 33 12.83 -2.41 -3.84
CA ARG A 33 13.67 -3.40 -3.19
C ARG A 33 12.75 -4.39 -2.47
N VAL A 34 12.86 -5.67 -2.77
CA VAL A 34 12.03 -6.70 -2.13
C VAL A 34 12.66 -7.09 -0.80
N ILE A 35 11.87 -7.06 0.26
CA ILE A 35 12.26 -7.45 1.62
C ILE A 35 11.82 -8.88 1.91
N ASP A 36 10.53 -9.14 1.71
CA ASP A 36 9.88 -10.45 1.81
C ASP A 36 8.89 -10.61 0.65
N GLY A 37 8.29 -11.78 0.52
CA GLY A 37 7.28 -12.02 -0.49
C GLY A 37 6.01 -11.17 -0.38
N ASP A 38 5.85 -10.46 0.73
CA ASP A 38 4.72 -9.58 1.00
C ASP A 38 5.12 -8.16 1.43
N THR A 39 6.40 -7.82 1.37
CA THR A 39 6.92 -6.52 1.79
C THR A 39 7.99 -6.01 0.83
N ILE A 40 7.79 -4.80 0.34
CA ILE A 40 8.74 -4.11 -0.53
C ILE A 40 9.07 -2.72 0.01
N GLU A 41 10.15 -2.15 -0.48
CA GLU A 41 10.52 -0.76 -0.24
C GLU A 41 10.59 -0.02 -1.57
N VAL A 42 9.89 1.10 -1.67
CA VAL A 42 9.81 1.93 -2.87
C VAL A 42 10.03 3.38 -2.45
N SER A 43 10.96 4.05 -3.11
CA SER A 43 11.27 5.46 -2.82
C SER A 43 11.50 5.74 -1.32
N GLY A 44 12.18 4.82 -0.63
CA GLY A 44 12.48 4.92 0.81
C GLY A 44 11.31 4.58 1.74
N GLU A 45 10.17 4.20 1.22
CA GLU A 45 9.00 3.80 2.01
C GLU A 45 8.77 2.29 1.96
N ARG A 46 8.48 1.72 3.11
CA ARG A 46 8.08 0.30 3.21
C ARG A 46 6.60 0.15 2.93
N ILE A 47 6.28 -0.85 2.13
CA ILE A 47 4.91 -1.18 1.73
C ILE A 47 4.67 -2.64 2.08
N ARG A 48 3.63 -2.87 2.87
CA ARG A 48 3.10 -4.18 3.18
C ARG A 48 2.01 -4.50 2.16
N LEU A 49 2.19 -5.55 1.39
CA LEU A 49 1.19 -5.96 0.39
C LEU A 49 -0.10 -6.38 1.10
N HIS A 50 -1.16 -5.63 0.85
CA HIS A 50 -2.45 -5.82 1.51
C HIS A 50 -3.10 -7.17 1.19
N GLY A 51 -3.69 -7.78 2.21
CA GLY A 51 -4.55 -8.94 2.06
C GLY A 51 -3.83 -10.26 1.82
N ILE A 52 -2.49 -10.28 1.86
CA ILE A 52 -1.70 -11.49 1.68
C ILE A 52 -0.67 -11.68 2.79
N ASP A 53 -0.30 -12.93 2.99
CA ASP A 53 0.75 -13.31 3.93
C ASP A 53 1.64 -14.36 3.28
N THR A 54 2.94 -14.13 3.33
CA THR A 54 3.97 -15.04 2.82
C THR A 54 4.92 -15.47 3.92
N PRO A 55 5.62 -16.61 3.76
CA PRO A 55 6.71 -16.92 4.66
C PRO A 55 7.76 -15.81 4.65
N GLU A 56 8.30 -15.48 5.81
CA GLU A 56 9.43 -14.54 5.90
C GLU A 56 10.66 -15.11 5.16
N THR A 57 11.52 -14.24 4.65
CA THR A 57 12.64 -14.65 3.80
C THR A 57 13.50 -15.75 4.41
N ASN A 58 13.71 -15.72 5.72
CA ASN A 58 14.52 -16.71 6.44
C ASN A 58 13.71 -17.92 6.94
N GLN A 59 12.40 -17.92 6.72
CA GLN A 59 11.54 -19.01 7.18
C GLN A 59 11.77 -20.26 6.34
N ARG A 60 11.83 -21.38 7.02
CA ARG A 60 11.84 -22.71 6.41
C ARG A 60 10.51 -23.41 6.69
N CYS A 61 10.00 -24.10 5.69
CA CYS A 61 8.74 -24.83 5.77
C CYS A 61 9.02 -26.33 5.68
N MET A 62 8.03 -27.12 6.07
CA MET A 62 8.08 -28.57 5.95
C MET A 62 7.08 -29.03 4.92
N ASP A 63 7.50 -29.85 3.99
CA ASP A 63 6.63 -30.47 2.99
C ASP A 63 5.89 -31.70 3.55
N ILE A 64 5.03 -32.31 2.72
CA ILE A 64 4.26 -33.52 3.09
C ILE A 64 5.19 -34.68 3.49
N SER A 65 6.39 -34.75 2.90
CA SER A 65 7.40 -35.78 3.18
C SER A 65 8.26 -35.45 4.40
N LYS A 66 7.89 -34.41 5.18
CA LYS A 66 8.64 -33.89 6.33
C LYS A 66 10.04 -33.39 5.99
N LYS A 67 10.30 -33.03 4.74
CA LYS A 67 11.52 -32.36 4.31
C LYS A 67 11.38 -30.85 4.50
N ARG A 68 12.42 -30.25 5.05
CA ARG A 68 12.52 -28.80 5.16
C ARG A 68 12.92 -28.20 3.81
N TRP A 69 12.34 -27.05 3.48
CA TRP A 69 12.65 -26.31 2.28
C TRP A 69 12.60 -24.80 2.52
N ASP A 70 13.26 -24.04 1.68
CA ASP A 70 13.43 -22.60 1.83
C ASP A 70 12.21 -21.84 1.27
N CYS A 71 11.05 -22.04 1.90
CA CYS A 71 9.79 -21.43 1.45
C CYS A 71 9.82 -19.90 1.46
N GLY A 72 10.43 -19.30 2.48
CA GLY A 72 10.55 -17.85 2.58
C GLY A 72 11.40 -17.25 1.47
N ARG A 73 12.57 -17.82 1.23
CA ARG A 73 13.46 -17.38 0.14
C ARG A 73 12.81 -17.54 -1.22
N ARG A 74 12.09 -18.62 -1.44
CA ARG A 74 11.39 -18.87 -2.70
C ARG A 74 10.22 -17.91 -2.91
N ALA A 75 9.45 -17.61 -1.87
CA ALA A 75 8.39 -16.61 -1.96
C ALA A 75 8.96 -15.21 -2.29
N THR A 76 10.05 -14.83 -1.65
CA THR A 76 10.75 -13.58 -1.93
C THR A 76 11.26 -13.53 -3.38
N SER A 77 11.89 -14.62 -3.85
CA SER A 77 12.34 -14.72 -5.24
C SER A 77 11.20 -14.67 -6.24
N ALA A 78 10.06 -15.26 -5.93
CA ALA A 78 8.88 -15.21 -6.79
C ALA A 78 8.37 -13.77 -6.97
N LEU A 79 8.37 -12.98 -5.91
CA LEU A 79 8.00 -11.57 -6.01
C LEU A 79 9.01 -10.77 -6.84
N ILE A 80 10.30 -11.02 -6.65
CA ILE A 80 11.37 -10.41 -7.46
C ILE A 80 11.16 -10.71 -8.94
N ASP A 81 10.86 -11.95 -9.27
CA ASP A 81 10.63 -12.39 -10.66
C ASP A 81 9.38 -11.75 -11.27
N LEU A 82 8.29 -11.64 -10.49
CA LEU A 82 7.06 -10.97 -10.91
C LEU A 82 7.30 -9.49 -11.25
N ILE A 83 8.12 -8.82 -10.45
CA ILE A 83 8.48 -7.42 -10.68
C ILE A 83 9.39 -7.29 -11.92
N GLY A 84 10.30 -8.22 -12.11
CA GLY A 84 11.13 -8.29 -13.30
C GLY A 84 12.00 -7.06 -13.55
N GLY A 85 12.48 -6.40 -12.50
CA GLY A 85 13.30 -5.19 -12.59
C GLY A 85 12.55 -3.94 -13.03
N GLN A 86 11.22 -4.00 -13.10
CA GLN A 86 10.37 -2.88 -13.49
C GLN A 86 9.98 -2.01 -12.30
N SER A 87 9.53 -0.80 -12.59
CA SER A 87 8.90 0.05 -11.58
C SER A 87 7.54 -0.49 -11.18
N VAL A 88 7.20 -0.31 -9.92
CA VAL A 88 5.88 -0.64 -9.36
C VAL A 88 5.11 0.63 -9.05
N VAL A 89 3.79 0.51 -9.03
CA VAL A 89 2.87 1.54 -8.52
C VAL A 89 2.07 0.90 -7.40
N CYS A 90 2.18 1.47 -6.21
CA CYS A 90 1.49 0.99 -5.03
C CYS A 90 0.49 2.03 -4.54
N ARG A 91 -0.72 1.59 -4.20
CA ARG A 91 -1.79 2.45 -3.68
C ARG A 91 -2.32 1.91 -2.38
N GLY A 92 -2.55 2.79 -1.42
CA GLY A 92 -3.11 2.44 -0.13
C GLY A 92 -3.61 3.66 0.62
N LYS A 93 -4.45 3.43 1.63
CA LYS A 93 -5.04 4.47 2.47
C LYS A 93 -4.53 4.45 3.90
N GLU A 94 -4.07 3.29 4.35
CA GLU A 94 -3.75 3.05 5.75
C GLU A 94 -2.28 2.69 5.91
N ARG A 95 -1.77 2.98 7.10
CA ARG A 95 -0.45 2.53 7.53
C ARG A 95 -0.59 1.64 8.75
N ASP A 96 0.27 0.65 8.84
CA ASP A 96 0.32 -0.19 10.03
C ASP A 96 1.09 0.48 11.18
N ARG A 97 1.16 -0.19 12.33
CA ARG A 97 1.88 0.31 13.51
C ARG A 97 3.39 0.51 13.28
N TYR A 98 3.95 -0.10 12.24
CA TYR A 98 5.36 0.08 11.82
C TYR A 98 5.52 1.16 10.76
N ARG A 99 4.47 1.93 10.47
CA ARG A 99 4.40 2.98 9.44
C ARG A 99 4.53 2.49 8.00
N ARG A 100 4.39 1.18 7.76
CA ARG A 100 4.34 0.67 6.39
C ARG A 100 3.00 1.02 5.76
N LEU A 101 3.03 1.50 4.52
CA LEU A 101 1.82 1.64 3.75
C LEU A 101 1.22 0.25 3.49
N ILE A 102 -0.05 0.05 3.84
CA ILE A 102 -0.79 -1.15 3.48
C ILE A 102 -1.34 -0.92 2.08
N GLY A 103 -0.76 -1.56 1.08
CA GLY A 103 -1.01 -1.21 -0.30
C GLY A 103 -1.21 -2.38 -1.24
N VAL A 104 -1.86 -2.07 -2.36
CA VAL A 104 -1.94 -2.94 -3.53
C VAL A 104 -0.96 -2.42 -4.57
N CYS A 105 -0.08 -3.30 -5.04
CA CYS A 105 1.01 -2.93 -5.93
C CYS A 105 0.85 -3.57 -7.31
N PHE A 106 1.23 -2.81 -8.33
CA PHE A 106 1.09 -3.20 -9.72
C PHE A 106 2.41 -3.02 -10.47
N VAL A 107 2.69 -3.95 -11.37
CA VAL A 107 3.62 -3.77 -12.48
C VAL A 107 2.78 -3.70 -13.74
N GLY A 108 2.70 -2.51 -14.36
CA GLY A 108 1.73 -2.30 -15.42
C GLY A 108 0.31 -2.57 -14.91
N GLN A 109 -0.40 -3.50 -15.55
CA GLN A 109 -1.73 -3.92 -15.13
C GLN A 109 -1.73 -5.15 -14.21
N GLN A 110 -0.57 -5.74 -13.95
CA GLN A 110 -0.45 -6.93 -13.13
C GLN A 110 -0.50 -6.58 -11.65
N ASN A 111 -1.51 -7.10 -10.95
CA ASN A 111 -1.64 -6.97 -9.50
C ASN A 111 -0.71 -7.98 -8.82
N LEU A 112 0.34 -7.48 -8.17
CA LEU A 112 1.34 -8.33 -7.51
C LEU A 112 0.76 -9.10 -6.34
N ASN A 113 -0.11 -8.47 -5.55
CA ASN A 113 -0.76 -9.10 -4.41
C ASN A 113 -1.57 -10.34 -4.86
N ALA A 114 -2.40 -10.18 -5.87
CA ALA A 114 -3.20 -11.26 -6.43
C ALA A 114 -2.32 -12.34 -7.09
N SER A 115 -1.26 -11.95 -7.78
CA SER A 115 -0.36 -12.87 -8.46
C SER A 115 0.38 -13.78 -7.49
N MET A 116 0.81 -13.26 -6.34
CA MET A 116 1.47 -14.06 -5.31
C MET A 116 0.54 -15.15 -4.74
N VAL A 117 -0.75 -14.82 -4.54
CA VAL A 117 -1.76 -15.80 -4.12
C VAL A 117 -2.03 -16.82 -5.22
N ARG A 118 -2.23 -16.35 -6.44
CA ARG A 118 -2.54 -17.20 -7.60
C ARG A 118 -1.44 -18.21 -7.88
N GLN A 119 -0.19 -17.83 -7.70
CA GLN A 119 0.98 -18.71 -7.89
C GLN A 119 1.26 -19.59 -6.66
N GLY A 120 0.50 -19.46 -5.59
CA GLY A 120 0.62 -20.31 -4.40
C GLY A 120 1.73 -19.91 -3.42
N TRP A 121 2.31 -18.70 -3.57
CA TRP A 121 3.35 -18.20 -2.66
C TRP A 121 2.81 -17.48 -1.45
N ALA A 122 1.57 -17.01 -1.50
CA ALA A 122 0.92 -16.26 -0.44
C ALA A 122 -0.44 -16.85 -0.10
N LEU A 123 -0.81 -16.71 1.15
CA LEU A 123 -2.17 -16.94 1.64
C LEU A 123 -2.93 -15.62 1.59
N ALA A 124 -4.16 -15.66 1.10
CA ALA A 124 -5.06 -14.52 1.17
C ALA A 124 -5.75 -14.48 2.53
N TYR A 125 -5.89 -13.27 3.09
CA TYR A 125 -6.70 -13.04 4.29
C TYR A 125 -7.54 -11.76 4.13
N ARG A 126 -8.56 -11.64 4.94
CA ARG A 126 -9.42 -10.45 5.00
C ARG A 126 -9.16 -9.64 6.26
#